data_0998efa8f03dc298560a7c4b594bee56
#
_entry.id   0998efa8f03dc298560a7c4b594bee56
#
_cell.length_a   1.000
_cell.length_b   1.000
_cell.length_c   1.000
_cell.angle_alpha   90.00
_cell.angle_beta   90.00
_cell.angle_gamma   90.00
#
_symmetry.space_group_name_H-M   'P 1'
#
loop_
_entity.id
_entity.type
_entity.pdbx_description
1 polymer ?
#
loop_
_entity_poly.entity_id
_entity_poly.type
_entity_poly.pdbx_seq_one_letter_code
_entity_poly.pdbx_strand_id
1 'polypeptide(L)'
;SEDVQDYLFADAIDNEGRYRIMNQFETILDSRSDIRNVGIISKNGRMLINDGKKSVNSDLDLNTQEWYTQALDSPEGPMLTSSHVQHIISGERPWVITLSRGIRDREGSGEKEGVFFIDLNYSAISELCDQSTVGTKGYAFILDARGNIVYHPQQQQLYNELQTENISLIMDTEDDTVLTGTGSNGKLYSISRSDKTGWTVVDCTNVRELLSKSRQAQSIYVLTAVILVIVALLFSRFMARSITLPIQKLRDSMKKVQE
;
A
#
# COMPACT_ATOMS: atom_id res chain seq x y z
N SER A 1 -3.08 -2.74 31.11
CA SER A 1 -2.38 -3.06 32.38
C SER A 1 -3.06 -2.33 33.54
N GLU A 2 -2.80 -2.77 34.77
CA GLU A 2 -3.27 -2.14 36.01
C GLU A 2 -2.76 -0.68 36.07
N ASP A 3 -1.48 -0.46 35.81
CA ASP A 3 -0.88 0.89 35.76
C ASP A 3 -1.63 1.87 34.84
N VAL A 4 -2.12 1.40 33.69
CA VAL A 4 -2.90 2.25 32.76
C VAL A 4 -4.26 2.61 33.36
N GLN A 5 -4.94 1.67 34.03
CA GLN A 5 -6.21 1.92 34.70
C GLN A 5 -6.05 2.95 35.81
N ASP A 6 -5.05 2.75 36.66
CA ASP A 6 -4.77 3.64 37.79
C ASP A 6 -4.38 5.05 37.31
N TYR A 7 -3.53 5.13 36.28
CA TYR A 7 -3.15 6.45 35.72
C TYR A 7 -4.33 7.20 35.12
N LEU A 8 -5.23 6.52 34.41
CA LEU A 8 -6.35 7.19 33.74
C LEU A 8 -7.49 7.53 34.69
N PHE A 9 -7.78 6.69 35.68
CA PHE A 9 -9.05 6.71 36.39
C PHE A 9 -8.93 6.93 37.91
N ALA A 10 -7.77 6.65 38.55
CA ALA A 10 -7.60 6.91 39.97
C ALA A 10 -7.60 8.43 40.29
N ASP A 11 -8.06 8.80 41.48
CA ASP A 11 -8.09 10.18 41.94
C ASP A 11 -6.69 10.80 42.06
N ALA A 12 -5.73 10.02 42.54
CA ALA A 12 -4.34 10.42 42.69
C ALA A 12 -3.45 9.81 41.60
N ILE A 13 -2.51 10.61 41.09
CA ILE A 13 -1.53 10.14 40.11
C ILE A 13 -0.43 9.35 40.82
N ASP A 14 -0.32 8.06 40.51
CA ASP A 14 0.84 7.28 40.87
C ASP A 14 2.02 7.58 39.93
N ASN A 15 3.04 8.27 40.45
CA ASN A 15 4.23 8.60 39.68
C ASN A 15 5.04 7.35 39.27
N GLU A 16 5.05 6.31 40.08
CA GLU A 16 5.77 5.08 39.78
C GLU A 16 5.06 4.32 38.63
N GLY A 17 3.74 4.19 38.69
CA GLY A 17 2.92 3.64 37.61
C GLY A 17 3.08 4.43 36.30
N ARG A 18 3.11 5.76 36.40
CA ARG A 18 3.39 6.62 35.24
C ARG A 18 4.74 6.30 34.60
N TYR A 19 5.81 6.14 35.40
CA TYR A 19 7.14 5.80 34.86
C TYR A 19 7.15 4.42 34.21
N ARG A 20 6.45 3.43 34.79
CA ARG A 20 6.33 2.11 34.16
C ARG A 20 5.65 2.17 32.79
N ILE A 21 4.56 2.93 32.65
CA ILE A 21 3.89 3.13 31.36
C ILE A 21 4.82 3.81 30.34
N MET A 22 5.52 4.87 30.74
CA MET A 22 6.46 5.59 29.88
C MET A 22 7.58 4.66 29.37
N ASN A 23 8.15 3.83 30.21
CA ASN A 23 9.16 2.85 29.81
C ASN A 23 8.62 1.81 28.83
N GLN A 24 7.35 1.40 29.00
CA GLN A 24 6.69 0.51 28.03
C GLN A 24 6.51 1.21 26.66
N PHE A 25 6.11 2.47 26.65
CA PHE A 25 5.97 3.26 25.41
C PHE A 25 7.31 3.47 24.72
N GLU A 26 8.37 3.81 25.47
CA GLU A 26 9.72 3.95 24.98
C GLU A 26 10.22 2.63 24.35
N THR A 27 9.99 1.50 25.04
CA THR A 27 10.32 0.16 24.50
C THR A 27 9.61 -0.12 23.18
N ILE A 28 8.33 0.25 23.04
CA ILE A 28 7.58 0.07 21.81
C ILE A 28 8.16 0.95 20.70
N LEU A 29 8.44 2.22 20.98
CA LEU A 29 9.00 3.19 20.02
C LEU A 29 10.40 2.78 19.56
N ASP A 30 11.24 2.29 20.46
CA ASP A 30 12.61 1.86 20.15
C ASP A 30 12.65 0.55 19.36
N SER A 31 11.66 -0.33 19.57
CA SER A 31 11.58 -1.61 18.88
C SER A 31 11.01 -1.53 17.47
N ARG A 32 10.33 -0.43 17.11
CA ARG A 32 9.55 -0.29 15.87
C ARG A 32 9.67 1.10 15.25
N SER A 33 10.37 1.19 14.13
CA SER A 33 10.55 2.45 13.38
C SER A 33 9.28 2.93 12.64
N ASP A 34 8.30 2.05 12.47
CA ASP A 34 7.01 2.35 11.85
C ASP A 34 6.02 3.03 12.80
N ILE A 35 6.32 3.10 14.11
CA ILE A 35 5.51 3.79 15.11
C ILE A 35 6.06 5.20 15.35
N ARG A 36 5.18 6.20 15.24
CA ARG A 36 5.50 7.61 15.49
C ARG A 36 5.18 8.05 16.91
N ASN A 37 3.98 7.73 17.39
CA ASN A 37 3.52 8.06 18.71
C ASN A 37 2.77 6.86 19.33
N VAL A 38 2.83 6.77 20.65
CA VAL A 38 2.02 5.87 21.48
C VAL A 38 1.45 6.70 22.61
N GLY A 39 0.18 6.55 22.93
CA GLY A 39 -0.38 7.32 24.03
C GLY A 39 -1.67 6.76 24.59
N ILE A 40 -1.99 7.28 25.78
CA ILE A 40 -3.25 7.08 26.47
C ILE A 40 -3.86 8.42 26.82
N ILE A 41 -5.16 8.52 26.68
CA ILE A 41 -5.93 9.74 26.96
C ILE A 41 -7.16 9.34 27.75
N SER A 42 -7.39 10.00 28.87
CA SER A 42 -8.62 9.87 29.63
C SER A 42 -9.64 10.94 29.22
N LYS A 43 -10.91 10.63 29.33
CA LYS A 43 -12.02 11.57 29.10
C LYS A 43 -11.95 12.82 30.01
N ASN A 44 -11.32 12.72 31.16
CA ASN A 44 -11.07 13.84 32.08
C ASN A 44 -9.88 14.72 31.69
N GLY A 45 -9.23 14.47 30.54
CA GLY A 45 -8.13 15.26 30.01
C GLY A 45 -6.72 14.83 30.44
N ARG A 46 -6.58 13.75 31.26
CA ARG A 46 -5.24 13.21 31.54
C ARG A 46 -4.67 12.57 30.29
N MET A 47 -3.42 12.91 29.96
CA MET A 47 -2.75 12.39 28.77
C MET A 47 -1.33 11.95 29.13
N LEU A 48 -0.92 10.82 28.56
CA LEU A 48 0.46 10.38 28.56
C LEU A 48 0.83 9.91 27.16
N ILE A 49 1.83 10.55 26.57
CA ILE A 49 2.22 10.34 25.17
C ILE A 49 3.73 10.15 25.12
N ASN A 50 4.17 9.12 24.41
CA ASN A 50 5.57 8.75 24.24
C ASN A 50 6.31 8.69 25.60
N ASP A 51 7.47 9.32 25.65
CA ASP A 51 8.31 9.44 26.85
C ASP A 51 7.86 10.58 27.81
N GLY A 52 6.76 11.26 27.50
CA GLY A 52 6.24 12.38 28.28
C GLY A 52 7.10 13.66 28.25
N LYS A 53 8.19 13.68 27.46
CA LYS A 53 9.10 14.85 27.37
C LYS A 53 8.60 15.91 26.39
N LYS A 54 7.82 15.53 25.39
CA LYS A 54 7.24 16.45 24.41
C LYS A 54 6.01 17.14 24.96
N SER A 55 5.84 18.42 24.63
CA SER A 55 4.65 19.18 25.02
C SER A 55 3.44 18.72 24.24
N VAL A 56 2.38 18.36 24.95
CA VAL A 56 1.08 18.05 24.35
C VAL A 56 0.42 19.35 23.93
N ASN A 57 -0.29 19.33 22.81
CA ASN A 57 -1.06 20.47 22.33
C ASN A 57 -2.35 20.64 23.17
N SER A 58 -2.36 21.62 24.05
CA SER A 58 -3.51 21.93 24.93
C SER A 58 -4.71 22.47 24.20
N ASP A 59 -4.52 22.99 22.97
CA ASP A 59 -5.57 23.62 22.18
C ASP A 59 -6.30 22.62 21.27
N LEU A 60 -5.86 21.33 21.30
CA LEU A 60 -6.47 20.29 20.50
C LEU A 60 -7.80 19.87 21.10
N ASP A 61 -8.88 20.10 20.36
CA ASP A 61 -10.19 19.52 20.69
C ASP A 61 -10.23 18.04 20.24
N LEU A 62 -10.15 17.14 21.20
CA LEU A 62 -10.19 15.70 20.96
C LEU A 62 -11.53 15.23 20.37
N ASN A 63 -12.63 15.92 20.65
CA ASN A 63 -13.94 15.54 20.12
C ASN A 63 -14.06 15.78 18.60
N THR A 64 -13.16 16.58 18.03
CA THR A 64 -13.06 16.77 16.58
C THR A 64 -12.18 15.72 15.89
N GLN A 65 -11.47 14.88 16.68
CA GLN A 65 -10.55 13.89 16.16
C GLN A 65 -11.27 12.55 15.93
N GLU A 66 -11.36 12.15 14.68
CA GLU A 66 -12.07 10.92 14.27
C GLU A 66 -11.53 9.67 14.98
N TRP A 67 -10.19 9.53 15.09
CA TRP A 67 -9.55 8.42 15.77
C TRP A 67 -9.91 8.32 17.26
N TYR A 68 -10.19 9.45 17.90
CA TYR A 68 -10.58 9.51 19.32
C TYR A 68 -12.06 9.18 19.51
N THR A 69 -12.93 9.85 18.74
CA THR A 69 -14.39 9.66 18.85
C THR A 69 -14.80 8.24 18.45
N GLN A 70 -14.26 7.71 17.35
CA GLN A 70 -14.55 6.35 16.93
C GLN A 70 -14.09 5.30 17.96
N ALA A 71 -12.93 5.50 18.61
CA ALA A 71 -12.47 4.59 19.65
C ALA A 71 -13.39 4.56 20.88
N LEU A 72 -13.98 5.70 21.25
CA LEU A 72 -14.98 5.78 22.31
C LEU A 72 -16.30 5.08 21.91
N ASP A 73 -16.72 5.24 20.65
CA ASP A 73 -17.99 4.70 20.14
C ASP A 73 -17.90 3.22 19.74
N SER A 74 -16.70 2.71 19.44
CA SER A 74 -16.53 1.31 19.01
C SER A 74 -16.73 0.33 20.14
N PRO A 75 -17.70 -0.59 20.08
CA PRO A 75 -17.96 -1.54 21.14
C PRO A 75 -16.90 -2.63 21.27
N GLU A 76 -16.20 -2.98 20.18
CA GLU A 76 -15.34 -4.14 20.12
C GLU A 76 -14.04 -3.86 19.32
N GLY A 77 -12.89 -4.09 19.95
CA GLY A 77 -11.60 -4.12 19.29
C GLY A 77 -10.97 -2.76 18.93
N PRO A 78 -9.78 -2.81 18.35
CA PRO A 78 -9.08 -1.62 17.87
C PRO A 78 -9.69 -1.10 16.57
N MET A 79 -9.68 0.23 16.41
CA MET A 79 -10.11 0.94 15.21
C MET A 79 -8.89 1.51 14.49
N LEU A 80 -8.90 1.43 13.18
CA LEU A 80 -7.87 2.00 12.34
C LEU A 80 -8.46 3.14 11.53
N THR A 81 -7.94 4.35 11.73
CA THR A 81 -8.42 5.57 11.07
C THR A 81 -7.60 5.84 9.82
N SER A 82 -8.24 6.39 8.79
CA SER A 82 -7.58 6.84 7.56
C SER A 82 -6.46 7.83 7.85
N SER A 83 -5.54 8.01 6.89
CA SER A 83 -4.42 8.92 7.07
C SER A 83 -4.89 10.36 7.33
N HIS A 84 -4.29 11.00 8.31
CA HIS A 84 -4.60 12.35 8.71
C HIS A 84 -3.37 13.06 9.28
N VAL A 85 -3.46 14.37 9.43
CA VAL A 85 -2.41 15.15 10.09
C VAL A 85 -2.63 15.10 11.60
N GLN A 86 -1.68 14.56 12.34
CA GLN A 86 -1.74 14.50 13.79
C GLN A 86 -1.28 15.81 14.43
N HIS A 87 -2.08 16.35 15.34
CA HIS A 87 -1.83 17.61 16.03
C HIS A 87 -1.59 17.48 17.54
N ILE A 88 -1.44 16.25 18.04
CA ILE A 88 -1.39 15.98 19.47
C ILE A 88 -0.12 16.49 20.15
N ILE A 89 1.01 16.55 19.41
CA ILE A 89 2.27 17.14 19.90
C ILE A 89 2.38 18.57 19.39
N SER A 90 2.64 19.50 20.32
CA SER A 90 2.81 20.92 20.01
C SER A 90 3.94 21.14 18.99
N GLY A 91 3.63 21.85 17.90
CA GLY A 91 4.61 22.15 16.86
C GLY A 91 4.91 21.02 15.87
N GLU A 92 4.38 19.82 16.08
CA GLU A 92 4.50 18.70 15.14
C GLU A 92 3.18 18.51 14.37
N ARG A 93 3.30 18.22 13.07
CA ARG A 93 2.15 17.95 12.18
C ARG A 93 2.45 16.79 11.23
N PRO A 94 2.79 15.60 11.73
CA PRO A 94 3.08 14.45 10.88
C PRO A 94 1.80 13.90 10.27
N TRP A 95 1.91 13.37 9.06
CA TRP A 95 0.91 12.46 8.50
C TRP A 95 1.04 11.10 9.16
N VAL A 96 -0.06 10.58 9.69
CA VAL A 96 -0.12 9.31 10.41
C VAL A 96 -1.38 8.54 10.04
N ILE A 97 -1.36 7.25 10.36
CA ILE A 97 -2.53 6.38 10.43
C ILE A 97 -2.64 5.97 11.89
N THR A 98 -3.78 6.25 12.52
CA THR A 98 -3.93 5.98 13.96
C THR A 98 -4.71 4.70 14.20
N LEU A 99 -4.08 3.78 14.94
CA LEU A 99 -4.74 2.64 15.56
C LEU A 99 -5.19 3.08 16.96
N SER A 100 -6.48 3.05 17.23
CA SER A 100 -7.03 3.48 18.50
C SER A 100 -7.98 2.44 19.10
N ARG A 101 -8.10 2.45 20.43
CA ARG A 101 -9.00 1.56 21.16
C ARG A 101 -9.52 2.25 22.42
N GLY A 102 -10.83 2.17 22.64
CA GLY A 102 -11.43 2.61 23.90
C GLY A 102 -10.97 1.74 25.09
N ILE A 103 -10.68 2.40 26.20
CA ILE A 103 -10.35 1.77 27.49
C ILE A 103 -11.54 1.97 28.41
N ARG A 104 -12.04 0.87 28.98
CA ARG A 104 -13.11 0.90 29.98
C ARG A 104 -12.51 0.93 31.38
N ASP A 105 -13.10 1.74 32.26
CA ASP A 105 -12.84 1.66 33.67
C ASP A 105 -13.35 0.32 34.23
N ARG A 106 -12.54 -0.35 35.04
CA ARG A 106 -12.87 -1.63 35.65
C ARG A 106 -13.83 -1.50 36.85
N GLU A 107 -13.78 -0.37 37.52
CA GLU A 107 -14.53 -0.10 38.76
C GLU A 107 -15.77 0.77 38.52
N GLY A 108 -15.93 1.36 37.32
CA GLY A 108 -16.96 2.30 36.98
C GLY A 108 -18.19 1.71 36.30
N SER A 109 -19.01 2.57 35.70
CA SER A 109 -20.29 2.24 35.05
C SER A 109 -20.18 1.34 33.80
N GLY A 110 -18.97 0.95 33.39
CA GLY A 110 -18.69 0.18 32.18
C GLY A 110 -18.68 1.01 30.90
N GLU A 111 -18.86 2.32 31.00
CA GLU A 111 -18.67 3.26 29.87
C GLU A 111 -17.18 3.39 29.55
N LYS A 112 -16.89 3.64 28.27
CA LYS A 112 -15.53 3.91 27.84
C LYS A 112 -15.10 5.30 28.32
N GLU A 113 -14.04 5.36 29.10
CA GLU A 113 -13.58 6.60 29.72
C GLU A 113 -12.23 7.07 29.21
N GLY A 114 -11.56 6.30 28.37
CA GLY A 114 -10.26 6.66 27.79
C GLY A 114 -9.99 5.98 26.47
N VAL A 115 -8.92 6.41 25.81
CA VAL A 115 -8.45 5.90 24.54
C VAL A 115 -6.97 5.59 24.61
N PHE A 116 -6.60 4.38 24.21
CA PHE A 116 -5.23 4.03 23.84
C PHE A 116 -5.08 4.24 22.35
N PHE A 117 -3.98 4.84 21.91
CA PHE A 117 -3.70 5.02 20.50
C PHE A 117 -2.23 4.78 20.15
N ILE A 118 -2.00 4.38 18.90
CA ILE A 118 -0.70 4.26 18.26
C ILE A 118 -0.79 4.96 16.90
N ASP A 119 0.08 5.92 16.68
CA ASP A 119 0.26 6.55 15.37
C ASP A 119 1.31 5.81 14.57
N LEU A 120 0.91 5.24 13.45
CA LEU A 120 1.82 4.63 12.48
C LEU A 120 2.39 5.72 11.56
N ASN A 121 3.69 5.61 11.29
CA ASN A 121 4.37 6.52 10.39
C ASN A 121 3.90 6.28 8.94
N TYR A 122 3.40 7.33 8.30
CA TYR A 122 2.95 7.27 6.91
C TYR A 122 4.03 6.76 5.95
N SER A 123 5.31 7.09 6.20
CA SER A 123 6.44 6.64 5.38
C SER A 123 6.64 5.12 5.42
N ALA A 124 6.34 4.46 6.54
CA ALA A 124 6.45 3.00 6.64
C ALA A 124 5.41 2.28 5.75
N ILE A 125 4.20 2.84 5.65
CA ILE A 125 3.18 2.33 4.71
C ILE A 125 3.60 2.60 3.26
N SER A 126 4.20 3.78 2.99
CA SER A 126 4.75 4.11 1.67
C SER A 126 5.78 3.10 1.20
N GLU A 127 6.75 2.77 2.05
CA GLU A 127 7.79 1.80 1.72
C GLU A 127 7.23 0.41 1.39
N LEU A 128 6.22 -0.05 2.13
CA LEU A 128 5.54 -1.32 1.86
C LEU A 128 4.80 -1.30 0.52
N CYS A 129 4.09 -0.23 0.23
CA CYS A 129 3.36 -0.07 -1.04
C CYS A 129 4.32 0.03 -2.24
N ASP A 130 5.44 0.76 -2.10
CA ASP A 130 6.43 0.91 -3.14
C ASP A 130 7.14 -0.40 -3.49
N GLN A 131 7.30 -1.31 -2.52
CA GLN A 131 7.87 -2.64 -2.74
C GLN A 131 6.91 -3.60 -3.45
N SER A 132 5.60 -3.39 -3.36
CA SER A 132 4.57 -4.28 -3.92
C SER A 132 4.13 -3.91 -5.33
N THR A 133 4.49 -2.72 -5.83
CA THR A 133 3.99 -2.23 -7.12
C THR A 133 4.47 -3.04 -8.31
N VAL A 134 3.54 -3.39 -9.19
CA VAL A 134 3.82 -4.09 -10.45
C VAL A 134 4.11 -3.07 -11.56
N GLY A 135 5.30 -3.13 -12.12
CA GLY A 135 5.72 -2.26 -13.22
C GLY A 135 6.61 -1.09 -12.78
N THR A 136 6.96 -0.20 -13.71
CA THR A 136 7.88 0.93 -13.46
C THR A 136 7.16 2.26 -13.21
N LYS A 137 5.88 2.33 -13.55
CA LYS A 137 5.03 3.52 -13.40
C LYS A 137 3.71 3.23 -12.68
N GLY A 138 3.53 2.00 -12.19
CA GLY A 138 2.42 1.64 -11.33
C GLY A 138 2.60 2.23 -9.94
N TYR A 139 1.52 2.28 -9.19
CA TYR A 139 1.52 2.65 -7.78
C TYR A 139 0.43 1.90 -7.03
N ALA A 140 0.66 1.67 -5.74
CA ALA A 140 -0.35 1.10 -4.86
C ALA A 140 -0.96 2.20 -3.99
N PHE A 141 -2.24 2.05 -3.66
CA PHE A 141 -2.93 2.85 -2.66
C PHE A 141 -3.86 1.97 -1.83
N ILE A 142 -4.29 2.48 -0.69
CA ILE A 142 -5.09 1.74 0.28
C ILE A 142 -6.35 2.54 0.61
N LEU A 143 -7.50 1.84 0.59
CA LEU A 143 -8.79 2.36 1.02
C LEU A 143 -9.24 1.66 2.30
N ASP A 144 -10.02 2.35 3.13
CA ASP A 144 -10.76 1.73 4.23
C ASP A 144 -12.07 1.08 3.74
N ALA A 145 -12.81 0.43 4.63
CA ALA A 145 -14.07 -0.22 4.31
C ALA A 145 -15.18 0.75 3.83
N ARG A 146 -15.01 2.06 4.04
CA ARG A 146 -15.92 3.13 3.59
C ARG A 146 -15.48 3.79 2.29
N GLY A 147 -14.32 3.38 1.74
CA GLY A 147 -13.72 3.98 0.55
C GLY A 147 -12.89 5.24 0.82
N ASN A 148 -12.61 5.57 2.09
CA ASN A 148 -11.69 6.67 2.38
C ASN A 148 -10.24 6.24 2.11
N ILE A 149 -9.42 7.19 1.66
CA ILE A 149 -8.02 6.93 1.35
C ILE A 149 -7.22 6.82 2.65
N VAL A 150 -6.71 5.63 2.93
CA VAL A 150 -5.79 5.36 4.03
C VAL A 150 -4.37 5.74 3.62
N TYR A 151 -3.96 5.39 2.41
CA TYR A 151 -2.66 5.71 1.84
C TYR A 151 -2.79 5.96 0.33
N HIS A 152 -2.09 6.98 -0.16
CA HIS A 152 -1.91 7.20 -1.61
C HIS A 152 -0.57 7.91 -1.85
N PRO A 153 0.28 7.47 -2.81
CA PRO A 153 1.60 8.06 -3.06
C PRO A 153 1.54 9.54 -3.50
N GLN A 154 0.41 9.96 -4.06
CA GLN A 154 0.17 11.33 -4.52
C GLN A 154 -0.90 12.03 -3.67
N GLN A 155 -0.94 11.78 -2.37
CA GLN A 155 -1.99 12.25 -1.46
C GLN A 155 -2.17 13.77 -1.48
N GLN A 156 -1.09 14.54 -1.61
CA GLN A 156 -1.20 16.00 -1.72
C GLN A 156 -1.93 16.46 -2.98
N GLN A 157 -1.78 15.73 -4.10
CA GLN A 157 -2.48 16.04 -5.34
C GLN A 157 -3.97 15.69 -5.27
N LEU A 158 -4.29 14.58 -4.60
CA LEU A 158 -5.68 14.18 -4.32
C LEU A 158 -6.38 15.17 -3.39
N TYR A 159 -5.70 15.59 -2.33
CA TYR A 159 -6.24 16.58 -1.39
C TYR A 159 -6.55 17.92 -2.07
N ASN A 160 -5.78 18.29 -3.09
CA ASN A 160 -5.99 19.51 -3.87
C ASN A 160 -6.91 19.28 -5.10
N GLU A 161 -7.58 18.13 -5.21
CA GLU A 161 -8.46 17.76 -6.33
C GLU A 161 -7.78 17.77 -7.72
N LEU A 162 -6.44 17.76 -7.73
CA LEU A 162 -5.65 17.76 -8.98
C LEU A 162 -5.62 16.39 -9.65
N GLN A 163 -5.89 15.34 -8.90
CA GLN A 163 -5.97 13.95 -9.37
C GLN A 163 -7.12 13.24 -8.66
N THR A 164 -7.85 12.40 -9.38
CA THR A 164 -8.95 11.61 -8.82
C THR A 164 -8.78 10.14 -9.18
N GLU A 165 -9.12 9.27 -8.23
CA GLU A 165 -9.25 7.83 -8.45
C GLU A 165 -10.73 7.45 -8.57
N ASN A 166 -11.02 6.38 -9.31
CA ASN A 166 -12.40 5.91 -9.44
C ASN A 166 -12.77 4.97 -8.29
N ILE A 167 -12.85 5.56 -7.08
CA ILE A 167 -13.07 4.82 -5.83
C ILE A 167 -14.41 4.09 -5.83
N SER A 168 -15.47 4.71 -6.36
CA SER A 168 -16.78 4.07 -6.44
C SER A 168 -16.74 2.77 -7.25
N LEU A 169 -16.07 2.78 -8.39
CA LEU A 169 -15.91 1.58 -9.22
C LEU A 169 -15.12 0.47 -8.49
N ILE A 170 -14.10 0.84 -7.71
CA ILE A 170 -13.28 -0.10 -6.95
C ILE A 170 -14.08 -0.73 -5.81
N MET A 171 -14.90 0.07 -5.13
CA MET A 171 -15.71 -0.40 -4.00
C MET A 171 -16.91 -1.24 -4.44
N ASP A 172 -17.50 -0.91 -5.57
CA ASP A 172 -18.72 -1.57 -6.09
C ASP A 172 -18.43 -2.89 -6.81
N THR A 173 -17.19 -3.17 -7.20
CA THR A 173 -16.85 -4.39 -7.90
C THR A 173 -16.55 -5.54 -6.94
N GLU A 174 -16.99 -6.76 -7.30
CA GLU A 174 -16.58 -8.00 -6.63
C GLU A 174 -15.33 -8.62 -7.27
N ASP A 175 -14.93 -8.14 -8.45
CA ASP A 175 -13.78 -8.65 -9.17
C ASP A 175 -12.46 -8.19 -8.57
N ASP A 176 -11.44 -9.03 -8.63
CA ASP A 176 -10.07 -8.72 -8.19
C ASP A 176 -9.34 -7.77 -9.15
N THR A 177 -9.90 -7.51 -10.33
CA THR A 177 -9.31 -6.63 -11.34
C THR A 177 -10.37 -5.82 -12.07
N VAL A 178 -10.14 -4.53 -12.22
CA VAL A 178 -11.03 -3.61 -12.95
C VAL A 178 -10.23 -2.74 -13.90
N LEU A 179 -10.71 -2.65 -15.14
CA LEU A 179 -10.16 -1.78 -16.16
C LEU A 179 -11.01 -0.50 -16.26
N THR A 180 -10.35 0.66 -16.13
CA THR A 180 -11.00 1.96 -16.29
C THR A 180 -10.47 2.70 -17.50
N GLY A 181 -11.32 3.48 -18.15
CA GLY A 181 -10.96 4.27 -19.32
C GLY A 181 -10.86 3.44 -20.61
N THR A 182 -10.61 4.12 -21.71
CA THR A 182 -10.54 3.52 -23.05
C THR A 182 -9.15 3.64 -23.67
N GLY A 183 -8.71 2.56 -24.31
CA GLY A 183 -7.47 2.53 -25.06
C GLY A 183 -6.21 2.68 -24.21
N SER A 184 -5.24 3.43 -24.71
CA SER A 184 -3.92 3.56 -24.06
C SER A 184 -3.88 4.43 -22.81
N ASN A 185 -4.96 5.13 -22.48
CA ASN A 185 -5.08 5.96 -21.28
C ASN A 185 -5.86 5.25 -20.17
N GLY A 186 -6.23 3.98 -20.35
CA GLY A 186 -6.85 3.18 -19.33
C GLY A 186 -5.93 2.89 -18.15
N LYS A 187 -6.50 2.78 -16.95
CA LYS A 187 -5.86 2.26 -15.75
C LYS A 187 -6.41 0.86 -15.47
N LEU A 188 -5.52 -0.06 -15.12
CA LEU A 188 -5.89 -1.37 -14.59
C LEU A 188 -5.71 -1.31 -13.08
N TYR A 189 -6.76 -1.55 -12.36
CA TYR A 189 -6.75 -1.73 -10.90
C TYR A 189 -6.74 -3.22 -10.58
N SER A 190 -5.78 -3.66 -9.78
CA SER A 190 -5.76 -4.97 -9.15
C SER A 190 -6.12 -4.78 -7.68
N ILE A 191 -7.14 -5.48 -7.20
CA ILE A 191 -7.81 -5.20 -5.93
C ILE A 191 -7.62 -6.39 -5.00
N SER A 192 -7.15 -6.14 -3.79
CA SER A 192 -7.03 -7.15 -2.73
C SER A 192 -7.67 -6.63 -1.46
N ARG A 193 -8.63 -7.40 -0.91
CA ARG A 193 -9.37 -7.04 0.30
C ARG A 193 -8.90 -7.85 1.50
N SER A 194 -8.74 -7.18 2.63
CA SER A 194 -8.33 -7.80 3.90
C SER A 194 -9.49 -7.89 4.86
N ASP A 195 -9.93 -9.10 5.18
CA ASP A 195 -10.99 -9.35 6.17
C ASP A 195 -10.59 -8.91 7.60
N LYS A 196 -9.29 -8.87 7.89
CA LYS A 196 -8.79 -8.52 9.23
C LYS A 196 -8.87 -7.02 9.53
N THR A 197 -8.57 -6.20 8.53
CA THR A 197 -8.50 -4.73 8.69
C THR A 197 -9.66 -4.01 8.03
N GLY A 198 -10.40 -4.69 7.14
CA GLY A 198 -11.37 -4.07 6.26
C GLY A 198 -10.73 -3.21 5.16
N TRP A 199 -9.42 -3.25 5.01
CA TRP A 199 -8.73 -2.46 4.00
C TRP A 199 -8.79 -3.10 2.63
N THR A 200 -8.84 -2.24 1.63
CA THR A 200 -8.72 -2.61 0.22
C THR A 200 -7.41 -2.04 -0.32
N VAL A 201 -6.48 -2.92 -0.65
CA VAL A 201 -5.22 -2.57 -1.32
C VAL A 201 -5.46 -2.59 -2.82
N VAL A 202 -5.09 -1.53 -3.50
CA VAL A 202 -5.30 -1.36 -4.94
C VAL A 202 -3.99 -1.05 -5.63
N ASP A 203 -3.54 -1.95 -6.50
CA ASP A 203 -2.43 -1.70 -7.41
C ASP A 203 -2.95 -1.09 -8.71
N CYS A 204 -2.47 0.11 -9.04
CA CYS A 204 -2.83 0.83 -10.24
C CYS A 204 -1.72 0.75 -11.29
N THR A 205 -2.01 0.23 -12.47
CA THR A 205 -1.07 0.16 -13.58
C THR A 205 -1.67 0.78 -14.84
N ASN A 206 -0.88 1.57 -15.58
CA ASN A 206 -1.31 2.12 -16.85
C ASN A 206 -1.33 1.05 -17.96
N VAL A 207 -2.44 0.91 -18.66
CA VAL A 207 -2.61 -0.05 -19.77
C VAL A 207 -1.55 0.18 -20.86
N ARG A 208 -1.16 1.44 -21.10
CA ARG A 208 -0.08 1.77 -22.06
C ARG A 208 1.25 1.09 -21.71
N GLU A 209 1.57 0.99 -20.42
CA GLU A 209 2.81 0.34 -19.99
C GLU A 209 2.77 -1.17 -20.24
N LEU A 210 1.66 -1.82 -19.93
CA LEU A 210 1.44 -3.23 -20.20
C LEU A 210 1.55 -3.54 -21.70
N LEU A 211 0.90 -2.73 -22.53
CA LEU A 211 0.95 -2.87 -23.98
C LEU A 211 2.35 -2.58 -24.58
N SER A 212 3.11 -1.67 -23.99
CA SER A 212 4.47 -1.36 -24.47
C SER A 212 5.43 -2.51 -24.29
N LYS A 213 5.37 -3.20 -23.14
CA LYS A 213 6.16 -4.41 -22.88
C LYS A 213 5.78 -5.55 -23.84
N SER A 214 4.50 -5.72 -24.12
CA SER A 214 4.00 -6.70 -25.10
C SER A 214 4.51 -6.42 -26.51
N ARG A 215 4.49 -5.14 -26.96
CA ARG A 215 5.01 -4.75 -28.27
C ARG A 215 6.52 -4.98 -28.41
N GLN A 216 7.29 -4.74 -27.35
CA GLN A 216 8.73 -5.01 -27.35
C GLN A 216 9.01 -6.51 -27.52
N ALA A 217 8.26 -7.38 -26.82
CA ALA A 217 8.36 -8.82 -27.00
C ALA A 217 7.99 -9.24 -28.43
N GLN A 218 6.88 -8.69 -28.98
CA GLN A 218 6.49 -8.98 -30.37
C GLN A 218 7.57 -8.60 -31.38
N SER A 219 8.24 -7.45 -31.23
CA SER A 219 9.30 -7.04 -32.17
C SER A 219 10.49 -8.01 -32.16
N ILE A 220 10.84 -8.56 -31.00
CA ILE A 220 11.90 -9.57 -30.87
C ILE A 220 11.50 -10.86 -31.62
N TYR A 221 10.26 -11.34 -31.45
CA TYR A 221 9.79 -12.54 -32.17
C TYR A 221 9.78 -12.36 -33.67
N VAL A 222 9.31 -11.19 -34.15
CA VAL A 222 9.32 -10.89 -35.61
C VAL A 222 10.75 -10.85 -36.13
N LEU A 223 11.67 -10.19 -35.44
CA LEU A 223 13.09 -10.15 -35.85
C LEU A 223 13.71 -11.54 -35.91
N THR A 224 13.46 -12.38 -34.89
CA THR A 224 13.95 -13.75 -34.84
C THR A 224 13.40 -14.59 -36.01
N ALA A 225 12.11 -14.46 -36.31
CA ALA A 225 11.49 -15.14 -37.45
C ALA A 225 12.11 -14.72 -38.78
N VAL A 226 12.37 -13.44 -39.00
CA VAL A 226 13.04 -12.92 -40.20
C VAL A 226 14.46 -13.50 -40.35
N ILE A 227 15.23 -13.52 -39.25
CA ILE A 227 16.59 -14.12 -39.26
C ILE A 227 16.52 -15.59 -39.63
N LEU A 228 15.62 -16.38 -39.04
CA LEU A 228 15.46 -17.79 -39.36
C LEU A 228 15.11 -18.04 -40.84
N VAL A 229 14.24 -17.22 -41.43
CA VAL A 229 13.90 -17.30 -42.86
C VAL A 229 15.13 -17.02 -43.72
N ILE A 230 15.91 -15.98 -43.38
CA ILE A 230 17.15 -15.67 -44.13
C ILE A 230 18.14 -16.83 -44.05
N VAL A 231 18.35 -17.39 -42.87
CA VAL A 231 19.25 -18.54 -42.68
C VAL A 231 18.78 -19.76 -43.50
N ALA A 232 17.48 -20.06 -43.49
CA ALA A 232 16.89 -21.14 -44.26
C ALA A 232 17.10 -20.95 -45.79
N LEU A 233 16.92 -19.73 -46.28
CA LEU A 233 17.14 -19.41 -47.68
C LEU A 233 18.62 -19.55 -48.07
N LEU A 234 19.54 -19.06 -47.25
CA LEU A 234 20.99 -19.24 -47.48
C LEU A 234 21.37 -20.70 -47.45
N PHE A 235 20.86 -21.47 -46.48
CA PHE A 235 21.10 -22.91 -46.40
C PHE A 235 20.54 -23.67 -47.59
N SER A 236 19.32 -23.36 -48.01
CA SER A 236 18.70 -23.92 -49.22
C SER A 236 19.54 -23.65 -50.47
N ARG A 237 20.03 -22.41 -50.62
CA ARG A 237 20.89 -22.02 -51.78
C ARG A 237 22.25 -22.74 -51.72
N PHE A 238 22.84 -22.92 -50.54
CA PHE A 238 24.05 -23.65 -50.37
C PHE A 238 23.89 -25.13 -50.75
N MET A 239 22.83 -25.79 -50.27
CA MET A 239 22.50 -27.18 -50.60
C MET A 239 22.25 -27.37 -52.12
N ALA A 240 21.52 -26.44 -52.74
CA ALA A 240 21.24 -26.47 -54.17
C ALA A 240 22.54 -26.40 -55.00
N ARG A 241 23.46 -25.52 -54.61
CA ARG A 241 24.76 -25.39 -55.30
C ARG A 241 25.75 -26.51 -55.03
N SER A 242 25.81 -27.00 -53.79
CA SER A 242 26.80 -27.96 -53.34
C SER A 242 26.43 -29.43 -53.67
N ILE A 243 25.16 -29.76 -53.71
CA ILE A 243 24.68 -31.12 -53.90
C ILE A 243 23.82 -31.29 -55.14
N THR A 244 22.83 -30.49 -55.34
CA THR A 244 21.82 -30.69 -56.41
C THR A 244 22.41 -30.44 -57.80
N LEU A 245 23.15 -29.34 -57.99
CA LEU A 245 23.76 -29.02 -59.28
C LEU A 245 24.82 -30.02 -59.77
N PRO A 246 25.76 -30.53 -58.92
CA PRO A 246 26.69 -31.54 -59.33
C PRO A 246 26.02 -32.86 -59.73
N ILE A 247 24.98 -33.28 -58.95
CA ILE A 247 24.23 -34.54 -59.25
C ILE A 247 23.47 -34.40 -60.59
N GLN A 248 22.86 -33.24 -60.88
CA GLN A 248 22.20 -33.01 -62.16
C GLN A 248 23.20 -33.04 -63.33
N LYS A 249 24.38 -32.44 -63.17
CA LYS A 249 25.46 -32.51 -64.22
C LYS A 249 25.92 -33.91 -64.48
N LEU A 250 26.11 -34.74 -63.44
CA LEU A 250 26.48 -36.15 -63.57
C LEU A 250 25.40 -36.95 -64.30
N ARG A 251 24.13 -36.74 -63.94
CA ARG A 251 23.00 -37.40 -64.62
C ARG A 251 22.93 -37.03 -66.09
N ASP A 252 23.06 -35.73 -66.41
CA ASP A 252 22.96 -35.22 -67.78
C ASP A 252 24.20 -35.70 -68.64
N SER A 253 25.36 -35.82 -68.02
CA SER A 253 26.54 -36.43 -68.70
C SER A 253 26.39 -37.94 -68.97
N MET A 254 25.80 -38.68 -68.02
CA MET A 254 25.49 -40.10 -68.22
C MET A 254 24.45 -40.33 -69.30
N LYS A 255 23.44 -39.43 -69.42
CA LYS A 255 22.45 -39.53 -70.50
C LYS A 255 23.00 -39.26 -71.89
N LYS A 256 24.03 -38.38 -72.02
CA LYS A 256 24.79 -38.15 -73.30
C LYS A 256 25.68 -39.29 -73.71
N VAL A 257 26.06 -40.16 -72.85
CA VAL A 257 26.92 -41.36 -73.18
C VAL A 257 26.07 -42.59 -73.58
N GLN A 258 24.74 -42.54 -73.37
CA GLN A 258 23.75 -43.55 -73.71
C GLN A 258 23.08 -43.32 -75.10
N GLU A 259 23.26 -42.15 -75.66
CA GLU A 259 22.92 -41.88 -77.10
C GLU A 259 24.14 -41.99 -77.98
#